data_4cbd04faf95c143c9ac3c7f8c83aee90
#
_entry.id   4cbd04faf95c143c9ac3c7f8c83aee90
#
_cell.length_a   1.000
_cell.length_b   1.000
_cell.length_c   1.000
_cell.angle_alpha   90.00
_cell.angle_beta   90.00
_cell.angle_gamma   90.00
#
_symmetry.space_group_name_H-M   'P 1'
#
loop_
_entity.id
_entity.type
_entity.pdbx_description
1 polymer ?
#
loop_
_entity_poly.entity_id
_entity_poly.type
_entity_poly.pdbx_seq_one_letter_code
_entity_poly.pdbx_strand_id
1 'polypeptide(L)'
;MSRRILMTGLLVGCLLGGWPLKVDVILAASVSRPATQVVTAPDLEQALLQEISRRYGRPAHRLSVQVLYPKQPVSVPRGNIYLDVDELNGGRTGRRAFRVQIFVNRQFVKTVNVVGELKAQVEAAVPVRWLKPKDILSNEDIEFVPVDVPSLNHDFALGLEETVGKQVVRPLPPHQPIRKIALDAPPVIHKGDRVTIEVKGRGLMVQAVGMAKTAGRMGDTISD
;
A
#
# COMPACT_ATOMS: atom_id res chain seq x y z
N MET A 1 45.10 36.09 6.15
CA MET A 1 45.76 37.23 6.83
C MET A 1 45.65 37.00 8.32
N SER A 2 46.79 36.68 8.94
CA SER A 2 46.95 36.39 10.39
C SER A 2 46.88 37.63 11.22
N ARG A 3 46.21 37.54 12.34
CA ARG A 3 46.47 38.43 13.47
C ARG A 3 46.70 37.63 14.75
N ARG A 4 47.97 37.43 15.02
CA ARG A 4 48.46 37.05 16.37
C ARG A 4 48.45 38.27 17.24
N ILE A 5 47.81 38.21 18.41
CA ILE A 5 47.96 39.19 19.48
C ILE A 5 48.82 38.53 20.57
N LEU A 6 50.07 39.01 20.68
CA LEU A 6 50.95 38.78 21.81
C LEU A 6 50.49 39.74 22.93
N MET A 7 50.22 39.23 24.11
CA MET A 7 50.15 40.03 25.32
C MET A 7 51.24 39.58 26.28
N THR A 8 52.23 40.46 26.40
CA THR A 8 53.32 40.42 27.35
C THR A 8 52.81 40.80 28.72
N GLY A 9 52.84 39.88 29.66
CA GLY A 9 52.46 40.17 31.07
C GLY A 9 53.62 40.60 31.89
N LEU A 10 53.42 41.69 32.63
CA LEU A 10 54.36 42.31 33.58
C LEU A 10 54.28 41.58 34.95
N LEU A 11 55.44 41.14 35.42
CA LEU A 11 55.63 40.52 36.72
C LEU A 11 55.80 41.66 37.77
N VAL A 12 54.91 41.81 38.74
CA VAL A 12 55.11 42.55 39.94
C VAL A 12 55.02 41.58 41.10
N GLY A 13 56.17 41.40 41.78
CA GLY A 13 56.23 40.59 42.97
C GLY A 13 55.71 41.35 44.17
N CYS A 14 54.91 40.72 45.00
CA CYS A 14 54.65 41.07 46.37
C CYS A 14 54.68 39.83 47.26
N LEU A 15 55.75 39.70 48.02
CA LEU A 15 55.87 38.76 49.13
C LEU A 15 54.94 39.22 50.26
N LEU A 16 53.99 38.39 50.63
CA LEU A 16 53.54 38.23 52.03
C LEU A 16 52.51 37.03 52.04
N GLY A 17 52.77 36.16 53.00
CA GLY A 17 52.17 34.91 53.31
C GLY A 17 50.62 34.81 53.10
N GLY A 18 50.19 33.85 52.39
CA GLY A 18 48.79 33.57 52.28
C GLY A 18 48.57 32.25 51.53
N TRP A 19 47.86 31.39 52.07
CA TRP A 19 47.41 30.08 51.61
C TRP A 19 47.24 29.93 50.09
N PRO A 20 47.60 28.78 49.51
CA PRO A 20 47.28 28.52 48.09
C PRO A 20 45.79 28.35 48.02
N LEU A 21 45.06 29.30 47.50
CA LEU A 21 43.74 29.13 46.97
C LEU A 21 43.87 28.19 45.76
N LYS A 22 43.50 26.92 45.96
CA LYS A 22 43.25 26.03 44.82
C LYS A 22 42.08 26.61 44.04
N VAL A 23 42.38 27.30 42.96
CA VAL A 23 41.39 27.65 41.95
C VAL A 23 41.16 26.35 41.18
N ASP A 24 40.13 25.62 41.54
CA ASP A 24 39.59 24.56 40.70
C ASP A 24 39.07 25.22 39.43
N VAL A 25 39.87 25.17 38.38
CA VAL A 25 39.42 25.48 37.02
C VAL A 25 38.40 24.42 36.67
N ILE A 26 37.12 24.75 36.89
CA ILE A 26 36.03 23.98 36.35
C ILE A 26 36.14 24.11 34.83
N LEU A 27 36.78 23.11 34.21
CA LEU A 27 36.74 22.94 32.77
C LEU A 27 35.27 22.70 32.44
N ALA A 28 34.58 23.77 32.00
CA ALA A 28 33.24 23.63 31.46
C ALA A 28 33.38 22.69 30.25
N ALA A 29 33.09 21.40 30.47
CA ALA A 29 32.94 20.44 29.38
C ALA A 29 31.87 21.03 28.47
N SER A 30 32.26 21.46 27.29
CA SER A 30 31.36 21.86 26.24
C SER A 30 30.49 20.61 25.94
N VAL A 31 29.30 20.59 26.49
CA VAL A 31 28.29 19.60 26.12
C VAL A 31 28.00 19.84 24.65
N SER A 32 28.73 19.13 23.80
CA SER A 32 28.44 19.10 22.37
C SER A 32 27.01 18.62 22.24
N ARG A 33 26.09 19.52 21.91
CA ARG A 33 24.73 19.12 21.56
C ARG A 33 24.85 18.06 20.48
N PRO A 34 24.30 16.85 20.66
CA PRO A 34 24.38 15.82 19.63
C PRO A 34 23.80 16.41 18.36
N ALA A 35 24.55 16.30 17.26
CA ALA A 35 24.09 16.74 15.98
C ALA A 35 22.74 16.06 15.70
N THR A 36 21.71 16.84 15.44
CA THR A 36 20.35 16.35 15.17
C THR A 36 20.06 16.43 13.68
N GLN A 37 19.17 15.57 13.22
CA GLN A 37 18.54 15.60 11.92
C GLN A 37 17.02 15.50 12.10
N VAL A 38 16.27 15.71 11.03
CA VAL A 38 14.81 15.71 11.10
C VAL A 38 14.24 14.67 10.16
N VAL A 39 13.19 13.99 10.61
CA VAL A 39 12.30 13.18 9.77
C VAL A 39 11.16 14.07 9.35
N THR A 40 11.00 14.28 8.07
CA THR A 40 10.00 15.18 7.47
C THR A 40 8.72 14.44 7.12
N ALA A 41 7.65 15.17 6.80
CA ALA A 41 6.41 14.56 6.32
C ALA A 41 6.61 13.72 5.05
N PRO A 42 7.36 14.17 4.02
CA PRO A 42 7.68 13.33 2.86
C PRO A 42 8.40 12.02 3.20
N ASP A 43 9.31 12.02 4.18
CA ASP A 43 9.99 10.79 4.62
C ASP A 43 9.00 9.78 5.22
N LEU A 44 8.06 10.28 6.02
CA LEU A 44 6.98 9.48 6.58
C LEU A 44 6.03 8.97 5.48
N GLU A 45 5.62 9.83 4.54
CA GLU A 45 4.76 9.47 3.41
C GLU A 45 5.38 8.35 2.58
N GLN A 46 6.67 8.43 2.30
CA GLN A 46 7.39 7.39 1.57
C GLN A 46 7.43 6.07 2.33
N ALA A 47 7.71 6.10 3.63
CA ALA A 47 7.72 4.90 4.47
C ALA A 47 6.33 4.26 4.55
N LEU A 48 5.27 5.07 4.73
CA LEU A 48 3.89 4.60 4.73
C LEU A 48 3.51 3.96 3.39
N LEU A 49 3.84 4.60 2.26
CA LEU A 49 3.58 4.08 0.92
C LEU A 49 4.29 2.75 0.67
N GLN A 50 5.54 2.62 1.11
CA GLN A 50 6.28 1.37 0.99
C GLN A 50 5.60 0.23 1.76
N GLU A 51 5.21 0.47 3.02
CA GLU A 51 4.54 -0.56 3.83
C GLU A 51 3.17 -0.94 3.28
N ILE A 52 2.35 0.05 2.87
CA ILE A 52 1.04 -0.19 2.27
C ILE A 52 1.19 -0.96 0.95
N SER A 53 2.14 -0.57 0.10
CA SER A 53 2.42 -1.26 -1.16
C SER A 53 2.90 -2.69 -0.93
N ARG A 54 3.73 -2.93 0.09
CA ARG A 54 4.20 -4.26 0.45
C ARG A 54 3.06 -5.16 0.93
N ARG A 55 2.14 -4.62 1.72
CA ARG A 55 1.05 -5.37 2.35
C ARG A 55 -0.16 -5.59 1.43
N TYR A 56 -0.50 -4.58 0.65
CA TYR A 56 -1.71 -4.54 -0.18
C TYR A 56 -1.42 -4.30 -1.67
N GLY A 57 -0.15 -4.14 -2.03
CA GLY A 57 0.27 -3.71 -3.35
C GLY A 57 -0.16 -4.70 -4.42
N ARG A 58 -1.11 -4.26 -5.24
CA ARG A 58 -1.42 -4.86 -6.52
C ARG A 58 -0.90 -3.92 -7.61
N PRO A 59 -0.31 -4.43 -8.70
CA PRO A 59 0.28 -3.58 -9.74
C PRO A 59 -0.67 -2.53 -10.33
N ALA A 60 -1.98 -2.79 -10.28
CA ALA A 60 -3.01 -1.90 -10.80
C ALA A 60 -3.38 -0.73 -9.89
N HIS A 61 -2.91 -0.69 -8.64
CA HIS A 61 -3.28 0.38 -7.71
C HIS A 61 -2.34 1.58 -7.83
N ARG A 62 -2.92 2.76 -8.04
CA ARG A 62 -2.24 4.04 -7.86
C ARG A 62 -2.49 4.51 -6.44
N LEU A 63 -1.48 4.39 -5.58
CA LEU A 63 -1.57 4.75 -4.17
C LEU A 63 -0.94 6.11 -3.93
N SER A 64 -1.58 6.92 -3.09
CA SER A 64 -0.99 8.15 -2.55
C SER A 64 -1.34 8.27 -1.07
N VAL A 65 -0.39 8.76 -0.29
CA VAL A 65 -0.56 9.04 1.13
C VAL A 65 -0.16 10.47 1.39
N GLN A 66 -0.97 11.19 2.12
CA GLN A 66 -0.67 12.52 2.63
C GLN A 66 -0.64 12.46 4.16
N VAL A 67 0.47 12.86 4.78
CA VAL A 67 0.60 12.93 6.24
C VAL A 67 -0.13 14.17 6.75
N LEU A 68 -1.12 13.97 7.62
CA LEU A 68 -1.89 15.02 8.27
C LEU A 68 -1.34 15.36 9.66
N TYR A 69 -0.68 14.40 10.30
CA TYR A 69 -0.03 14.53 11.60
C TYR A 69 1.16 13.57 11.69
N PRO A 70 2.32 13.97 12.26
CA PRO A 70 2.61 15.27 12.86
C PRO A 70 2.77 16.40 11.82
N LYS A 71 2.38 17.63 12.21
CA LYS A 71 2.54 18.82 11.35
C LYS A 71 3.98 19.35 11.34
N GLN A 72 4.76 19.02 12.36
CA GLN A 72 6.15 19.45 12.49
C GLN A 72 7.11 18.30 12.26
N PRO A 73 8.28 18.56 11.66
CA PRO A 73 9.31 17.56 11.49
C PRO A 73 9.74 16.96 12.85
N VAL A 74 10.07 15.69 12.83
CA VAL A 74 10.45 14.95 14.02
C VAL A 74 11.97 14.96 14.16
N SER A 75 12.48 15.61 15.21
CA SER A 75 13.92 15.66 15.50
C SER A 75 14.42 14.33 16.07
N VAL A 76 15.55 13.84 15.52
CA VAL A 76 16.23 12.61 15.91
C VAL A 76 17.74 12.81 15.90
N PRO A 77 18.55 11.98 16.59
CA PRO A 77 20.01 11.99 16.49
C PRO A 77 20.47 11.80 15.04
N ARG A 78 21.65 12.32 14.70
CA ARG A 78 22.23 12.14 13.37
C ARG A 78 22.71 10.71 13.14
N GLY A 79 22.40 10.14 11.97
CA GLY A 79 22.79 8.79 11.58
C GLY A 79 21.87 8.23 10.50
N ASN A 80 22.02 6.95 10.21
CA ASN A 80 21.14 6.24 9.26
C ASN A 80 19.78 6.02 9.90
N ILE A 81 18.74 6.59 9.29
CA ILE A 81 17.35 6.46 9.74
C ILE A 81 16.73 5.21 9.10
N TYR A 82 16.05 4.42 9.92
CA TYR A 82 15.15 3.36 9.50
C TYR A 82 13.80 3.58 10.18
N LEU A 83 12.74 3.52 9.40
CA LEU A 83 11.36 3.70 9.84
C LEU A 83 10.64 2.36 9.76
N ASP A 84 10.17 1.87 10.87
CA ASP A 84 9.31 0.68 10.96
C ASP A 84 7.87 1.12 11.17
N VAL A 85 6.98 0.67 10.28
CA VAL A 85 5.60 1.17 10.20
C VAL A 85 4.63 0.07 10.56
N ASP A 86 3.90 0.28 11.65
CA ASP A 86 2.75 -0.54 12.04
C ASP A 86 1.45 0.16 11.68
N GLU A 87 0.61 -0.53 10.94
CA GLU A 87 -0.72 -0.07 10.62
C GLU A 87 -1.73 -0.50 11.69
N LEU A 88 -2.42 0.46 12.30
CA LEU A 88 -3.37 0.18 13.38
C LEU A 88 -4.76 -0.26 12.87
N ASN A 89 -5.19 0.21 11.69
CA ASN A 89 -6.50 -0.09 11.09
C ASN A 89 -6.35 -0.38 9.60
N GLY A 90 -6.37 -1.65 9.21
CA GLY A 90 -6.02 -2.09 7.86
C GLY A 90 -7.15 -2.10 6.82
N GLY A 91 -6.77 -2.02 5.53
CA GLY A 91 -7.58 -2.41 4.38
C GLY A 91 -8.51 -1.33 3.78
N ARG A 92 -8.77 -0.20 4.45
CA ARG A 92 -9.63 0.88 3.93
C ARG A 92 -8.80 2.07 3.46
N THR A 93 -9.32 2.83 2.51
CA THR A 93 -8.79 4.14 2.13
C THR A 93 -9.33 5.25 3.05
N GLY A 94 -8.86 6.49 2.89
CA GLY A 94 -9.22 7.62 3.72
C GLY A 94 -8.26 7.82 4.89
N ARG A 95 -8.75 8.43 5.96
CA ARG A 95 -7.92 8.79 7.12
C ARG A 95 -7.57 7.57 7.95
N ARG A 96 -6.28 7.37 8.19
CA ARG A 96 -5.72 6.19 8.88
C ARG A 96 -4.66 6.58 9.89
N ALA A 97 -4.57 5.79 10.96
CA ALA A 97 -3.56 5.94 11.99
C ALA A 97 -2.48 4.85 11.84
N PHE A 98 -1.24 5.29 11.96
CA PHE A 98 -0.06 4.44 11.89
C PHE A 98 0.80 4.70 13.12
N ARG A 99 1.52 3.66 13.54
CA ARG A 99 2.59 3.77 14.53
C ARG A 99 3.91 3.62 13.80
N VAL A 100 4.74 4.66 13.85
CA VAL A 100 6.06 4.64 13.21
C VAL A 100 7.12 4.60 14.29
N GLN A 101 7.91 3.54 14.31
CA GLN A 101 9.07 3.39 15.17
C GLN A 101 10.30 3.90 14.42
N ILE A 102 11.01 4.83 15.02
CA ILE A 102 12.19 5.45 14.41
C ILE A 102 13.43 4.84 15.03
N PHE A 103 14.28 4.28 14.17
CA PHE A 103 15.60 3.76 14.51
C PHE A 103 16.67 4.63 13.87
N VAL A 104 17.74 4.91 14.59
CA VAL A 104 18.94 5.57 14.08
C VAL A 104 20.13 4.67 14.36
N ASN A 105 20.91 4.35 13.33
CA ASN A 105 22.04 3.41 13.42
C ASN A 105 21.65 2.06 14.07
N ARG A 106 20.44 1.55 13.72
CA ARG A 106 19.83 0.32 14.26
C ARG A 106 19.44 0.39 15.75
N GLN A 107 19.50 1.55 16.38
CA GLN A 107 19.05 1.76 17.75
C GLN A 107 17.68 2.44 17.74
N PHE A 108 16.77 1.92 18.54
CA PHE A 108 15.46 2.53 18.73
C PHE A 108 15.61 3.91 19.37
N VAL A 109 14.94 4.91 18.80
CA VAL A 109 14.97 6.29 19.30
C VAL A 109 13.63 6.66 19.90
N LYS A 110 12.55 6.53 19.15
CA LYS A 110 11.20 6.83 19.61
C LYS A 110 10.12 6.31 18.69
N THR A 111 8.91 6.29 19.19
CA THR A 111 7.68 6.00 18.42
C THR A 111 6.94 7.30 18.14
N VAL A 112 6.42 7.43 16.93
CA VAL A 112 5.58 8.55 16.48
C VAL A 112 4.25 8.00 16.00
N ASN A 113 3.15 8.56 16.50
CA ASN A 113 1.83 8.29 15.94
C ASN A 113 1.63 9.20 14.73
N VAL A 114 1.35 8.60 13.59
CA VAL A 114 1.16 9.30 12.32
C VAL A 114 -0.29 9.13 11.88
N VAL A 115 -0.92 10.21 11.49
CA VAL A 115 -2.22 10.16 10.83
C VAL A 115 -2.02 10.58 9.38
N GLY A 116 -2.35 9.68 8.47
CA GLY A 116 -2.28 9.90 7.02
C GLY A 116 -3.64 9.75 6.36
N GLU A 117 -3.83 10.42 5.24
CA GLU A 117 -4.95 10.21 4.32
C GLU A 117 -4.46 9.37 3.14
N LEU A 118 -4.95 8.14 3.07
CA LEU A 118 -4.65 7.19 2.00
C LEU A 118 -5.71 7.31 0.90
N LYS A 119 -5.26 7.57 -0.32
CA LYS A 119 -6.08 7.47 -1.53
C LYS A 119 -5.56 6.33 -2.39
N ALA A 120 -6.48 5.61 -2.99
CA ALA A 120 -6.17 4.55 -3.93
C ALA A 120 -7.09 4.65 -5.12
N GLN A 121 -6.52 4.60 -6.32
CA GLN A 121 -7.24 4.57 -7.59
C GLN A 121 -6.88 3.31 -8.35
N VAL A 122 -7.85 2.78 -9.08
CA VAL A 122 -7.66 1.66 -10.00
C VAL A 122 -8.31 2.00 -11.33
N GLU A 123 -7.80 1.45 -12.41
CA GLU A 123 -8.49 1.48 -13.70
C GLU A 123 -9.49 0.32 -13.73
N ALA A 124 -10.75 0.63 -13.44
CA ALA A 124 -11.82 -0.35 -13.40
C ALA A 124 -12.61 -0.37 -14.71
N ALA A 125 -13.05 -1.54 -15.11
CA ALA A 125 -13.97 -1.71 -16.22
C ALA A 125 -15.35 -1.12 -15.85
N VAL A 126 -15.91 -0.30 -16.73
CA VAL A 126 -17.28 0.23 -16.63
C VAL A 126 -18.03 -0.04 -17.92
N PRO A 127 -19.36 -0.35 -17.86
CA PRO A 127 -20.16 -0.51 -19.06
C PRO A 127 -20.40 0.84 -19.73
N VAL A 128 -20.33 0.89 -21.06
CA VAL A 128 -20.69 2.09 -21.85
C VAL A 128 -22.22 2.19 -22.05
N ARG A 129 -22.94 1.08 -21.88
CA ARG A 129 -24.39 0.99 -22.01
C ARG A 129 -24.97 0.11 -20.92
N TRP A 130 -26.28 0.11 -20.79
CA TRP A 130 -26.99 -0.82 -19.89
C TRP A 130 -26.85 -2.25 -20.38
N LEU A 131 -26.36 -3.17 -19.51
CA LEU A 131 -26.20 -4.58 -19.80
C LEU A 131 -27.15 -5.41 -18.93
N LYS A 132 -27.80 -6.37 -19.57
CA LYS A 132 -28.79 -7.25 -18.92
C LYS A 132 -28.14 -8.59 -18.50
N PRO A 133 -28.73 -9.29 -17.53
CA PRO A 133 -28.33 -10.66 -17.23
C PRO A 133 -28.40 -11.53 -18.50
N LYS A 134 -27.41 -12.39 -18.65
CA LYS A 134 -27.13 -13.27 -19.80
C LYS A 134 -26.44 -12.59 -21.01
N ASP A 135 -26.31 -11.27 -21.05
CA ASP A 135 -25.45 -10.63 -22.06
C ASP A 135 -24.01 -11.15 -21.90
N ILE A 136 -23.33 -11.35 -23.02
CA ILE A 136 -21.90 -11.68 -23.04
C ILE A 136 -21.15 -10.38 -23.34
N LEU A 137 -20.21 -10.03 -22.49
CA LEU A 137 -19.42 -8.81 -22.62
C LEU A 137 -18.48 -8.88 -23.81
N SER A 138 -18.55 -7.89 -24.67
CA SER A 138 -17.58 -7.61 -25.73
C SER A 138 -16.66 -6.45 -25.33
N ASN A 139 -15.59 -6.26 -26.08
CA ASN A 139 -14.68 -5.13 -25.87
C ASN A 139 -15.37 -3.77 -26.11
N GLU A 140 -16.41 -3.73 -26.95
CA GLU A 140 -17.16 -2.51 -27.27
C GLU A 140 -18.15 -2.11 -26.16
N ASP A 141 -18.47 -3.04 -25.26
CA ASP A 141 -19.41 -2.82 -24.16
C ASP A 141 -18.79 -2.17 -22.94
N ILE A 142 -17.46 -2.06 -22.88
CA ILE A 142 -16.73 -1.62 -21.70
C ILE A 142 -15.66 -0.58 -22.05
N GLU A 143 -15.41 0.29 -21.10
CA GLU A 143 -14.26 1.19 -21.07
C GLU A 143 -13.53 1.07 -19.71
N PHE A 144 -12.27 1.47 -19.67
CA PHE A 144 -11.51 1.50 -18.42
C PHE A 144 -11.37 2.94 -17.96
N VAL A 145 -11.82 3.20 -16.73
CA VAL A 145 -11.77 4.53 -16.14
C VAL A 145 -11.09 4.50 -14.77
N PRO A 146 -10.38 5.57 -14.36
CA PRO A 146 -9.83 5.67 -13.03
C PRO A 146 -10.96 5.84 -12.01
N VAL A 147 -10.99 4.96 -11.02
CA VAL A 147 -12.01 4.93 -9.96
C VAL A 147 -11.33 4.93 -8.59
N ASP A 148 -11.78 5.82 -7.72
CA ASP A 148 -11.37 5.81 -6.32
C ASP A 148 -11.98 4.60 -5.61
N VAL A 149 -11.14 3.83 -4.94
CA VAL A 149 -11.61 2.64 -4.20
C VAL A 149 -11.69 2.92 -2.71
N PRO A 150 -12.82 2.55 -2.07
CA PRO A 150 -13.01 2.74 -0.63
C PRO A 150 -12.23 1.70 0.21
N SER A 151 -11.71 0.68 -0.44
CA SER A 151 -10.95 -0.40 0.19
C SER A 151 -9.91 -0.95 -0.77
N LEU A 152 -8.73 -1.29 -0.25
CA LEU A 152 -7.66 -1.93 -1.01
C LEU A 152 -8.00 -3.39 -1.39
N ASN A 153 -8.98 -3.99 -0.72
CA ASN A 153 -9.53 -5.32 -1.00
C ASN A 153 -10.85 -5.23 -1.78
N HIS A 154 -10.87 -4.41 -2.84
CA HIS A 154 -12.04 -4.32 -3.72
C HIS A 154 -12.12 -5.54 -4.67
N ASP A 155 -13.31 -5.76 -5.23
CA ASP A 155 -13.64 -6.84 -6.17
C ASP A 155 -13.97 -6.32 -7.59
N PHE A 156 -13.48 -5.14 -7.96
CA PHE A 156 -13.68 -4.60 -9.30
C PHE A 156 -12.90 -5.39 -10.35
N ALA A 157 -13.48 -5.51 -11.53
CA ALA A 157 -12.81 -6.06 -12.71
C ALA A 157 -11.84 -5.01 -13.28
N LEU A 158 -10.56 -5.38 -13.40
CA LEU A 158 -9.47 -4.46 -13.75
C LEU A 158 -8.83 -4.72 -15.11
N GLY A 159 -9.27 -5.74 -15.83
CA GLY A 159 -8.66 -6.11 -17.11
C GLY A 159 -9.65 -6.74 -18.08
N LEU A 160 -9.26 -6.77 -19.36
CA LEU A 160 -10.04 -7.42 -20.41
C LEU A 160 -10.27 -8.90 -20.13
N GLU A 161 -9.26 -9.59 -19.58
CA GLU A 161 -9.33 -11.01 -19.23
C GLU A 161 -10.40 -11.32 -18.18
N GLU A 162 -10.69 -10.32 -17.31
CA GLU A 162 -11.70 -10.44 -16.26
C GLU A 162 -13.10 -10.08 -16.72
N THR A 163 -13.24 -9.50 -17.93
CA THR A 163 -14.49 -8.92 -18.44
C THR A 163 -14.94 -9.50 -19.77
N VAL A 164 -14.10 -9.42 -20.80
CA VAL A 164 -14.48 -9.84 -22.17
C VAL A 164 -14.74 -11.35 -22.21
N GLY A 165 -15.83 -11.72 -22.88
CA GLY A 165 -16.27 -13.12 -22.96
C GLY A 165 -16.97 -13.65 -21.71
N LYS A 166 -17.09 -12.83 -20.64
CA LYS A 166 -17.86 -13.20 -19.44
C LYS A 166 -19.34 -12.89 -19.65
N GLN A 167 -20.18 -13.66 -18.99
CA GLN A 167 -21.61 -13.46 -18.97
C GLN A 167 -22.02 -12.60 -17.78
N VAL A 168 -22.88 -11.63 -18.02
CA VAL A 168 -23.49 -10.79 -17.00
C VAL A 168 -24.51 -11.62 -16.21
N VAL A 169 -24.34 -11.67 -14.88
CA VAL A 169 -25.30 -12.38 -13.98
C VAL A 169 -26.23 -11.42 -13.23
N ARG A 170 -25.88 -10.12 -13.17
CA ARG A 170 -26.71 -9.07 -12.57
C ARG A 170 -26.72 -7.86 -13.48
N PRO A 171 -27.83 -7.07 -13.53
CA PRO A 171 -27.91 -5.88 -14.36
C PRO A 171 -26.73 -4.94 -14.08
N LEU A 172 -26.07 -4.44 -15.13
CA LEU A 172 -24.96 -3.50 -15.05
C LEU A 172 -25.39 -2.16 -15.65
N PRO A 173 -25.54 -1.13 -14.83
CA PRO A 173 -25.82 0.21 -15.32
C PRO A 173 -24.56 0.81 -15.96
N PRO A 174 -24.70 1.74 -16.92
CA PRO A 174 -23.57 2.40 -17.56
C PRO A 174 -22.77 3.23 -16.55
N HIS A 175 -21.49 3.37 -16.81
CA HIS A 175 -20.52 4.19 -16.05
C HIS A 175 -20.36 3.81 -14.57
N GLN A 176 -20.76 2.61 -14.17
CA GLN A 176 -20.49 2.09 -12.82
C GLN A 176 -19.46 0.97 -12.87
N PRO A 177 -18.48 0.95 -11.94
CA PRO A 177 -17.44 -0.06 -11.93
C PRO A 177 -18.02 -1.47 -11.80
N ILE A 178 -17.61 -2.34 -12.70
CA ILE A 178 -18.06 -3.74 -12.75
C ILE A 178 -17.38 -4.51 -11.60
N ARG A 179 -18.19 -5.16 -10.77
CA ARG A 179 -17.70 -6.09 -9.77
C ARG A 179 -17.54 -7.47 -10.36
N LYS A 180 -16.47 -8.20 -10.01
CA LYS A 180 -16.23 -9.57 -10.47
C LYS A 180 -17.40 -10.51 -10.18
N ILE A 181 -18.07 -10.34 -9.04
CA ILE A 181 -19.27 -11.13 -8.66
C ILE A 181 -20.48 -10.92 -9.60
N ALA A 182 -20.47 -9.87 -10.40
CA ALA A 182 -21.53 -9.60 -11.38
C ALA A 182 -21.26 -10.28 -12.74
N LEU A 183 -20.11 -10.91 -12.87
CA LEU A 183 -19.66 -11.62 -14.08
C LEU A 183 -19.40 -13.08 -13.77
N ASP A 184 -19.63 -13.92 -14.76
CA ASP A 184 -19.36 -15.35 -14.67
C ASP A 184 -18.93 -15.91 -16.02
N ALA A 185 -18.37 -17.11 -16.04
CA ALA A 185 -18.11 -17.80 -17.29
C ALA A 185 -19.44 -18.14 -17.99
N PRO A 186 -19.56 -17.92 -19.31
CA PRO A 186 -20.74 -18.35 -20.04
C PRO A 186 -20.84 -19.88 -20.02
N PRO A 187 -22.07 -20.43 -20.05
CA PRO A 187 -22.24 -21.87 -20.16
C PRO A 187 -21.71 -22.36 -21.53
N VAL A 188 -20.99 -23.47 -21.50
CA VAL A 188 -20.49 -24.15 -22.72
C VAL A 188 -21.49 -25.20 -23.24
N ILE A 189 -22.44 -25.61 -22.41
CA ILE A 189 -23.52 -26.52 -22.73
C ILE A 189 -24.83 -25.87 -22.29
N HIS A 190 -25.84 -25.86 -23.15
CA HIS A 190 -27.16 -25.34 -22.83
C HIS A 190 -28.15 -26.49 -22.65
N LYS A 191 -29.24 -26.22 -21.93
CA LYS A 191 -30.34 -27.20 -21.82
C LYS A 191 -30.88 -27.55 -23.18
N GLY A 192 -30.90 -28.85 -23.50
CA GLY A 192 -31.36 -29.39 -24.77
C GLY A 192 -30.24 -29.68 -25.78
N ASP A 193 -28.99 -29.29 -25.45
CA ASP A 193 -27.84 -29.58 -26.32
C ASP A 193 -27.59 -31.09 -26.36
N ARG A 194 -27.25 -31.56 -27.56
CA ARG A 194 -26.80 -32.95 -27.77
C ARG A 194 -25.34 -33.04 -27.34
N VAL A 195 -25.05 -33.88 -26.37
CA VAL A 195 -23.71 -34.02 -25.78
C VAL A 195 -23.21 -35.44 -25.94
N THR A 196 -21.90 -35.61 -26.09
CA THR A 196 -21.23 -36.91 -26.03
C THR A 196 -20.68 -37.08 -24.59
N ILE A 197 -21.16 -38.14 -23.94
CA ILE A 197 -20.69 -38.53 -22.61
C ILE A 197 -19.57 -39.54 -22.85
N GLU A 198 -18.39 -39.26 -22.29
CA GLU A 198 -17.22 -40.11 -22.42
C GLU A 198 -16.75 -40.57 -21.03
N VAL A 199 -16.66 -41.87 -20.86
CA VAL A 199 -16.11 -42.48 -19.65
C VAL A 199 -14.80 -43.20 -20.02
N LYS A 200 -13.70 -42.75 -19.41
CA LYS A 200 -12.36 -43.33 -19.55
C LYS A 200 -11.98 -44.09 -18.29
N GLY A 201 -11.69 -45.38 -18.46
CA GLY A 201 -11.17 -46.27 -17.43
C GLY A 201 -9.89 -46.99 -17.87
N ARG A 202 -9.31 -47.81 -17.02
CA ARG A 202 -8.11 -48.60 -17.36
C ARG A 202 -8.40 -49.57 -18.50
N GLY A 203 -8.00 -49.17 -19.73
CA GLY A 203 -8.19 -50.00 -20.92
C GLY A 203 -9.62 -50.01 -21.50
N LEU A 204 -10.51 -49.17 -21.00
CA LEU A 204 -11.90 -49.07 -21.48
C LEU A 204 -12.25 -47.61 -21.77
N MET A 205 -12.86 -47.37 -22.92
CA MET A 205 -13.50 -46.11 -23.27
C MET A 205 -14.93 -46.38 -23.69
N VAL A 206 -15.88 -45.76 -23.04
CA VAL A 206 -17.30 -45.84 -23.38
C VAL A 206 -17.77 -44.46 -23.81
N GLN A 207 -18.47 -44.38 -24.89
CA GLN A 207 -19.11 -43.17 -25.40
C GLN A 207 -20.60 -43.39 -25.52
N ALA A 208 -21.38 -42.43 -25.06
CA ALA A 208 -22.83 -42.39 -25.21
C ALA A 208 -23.25 -40.99 -25.68
N VAL A 209 -24.38 -40.91 -26.36
CA VAL A 209 -24.97 -39.63 -26.75
C VAL A 209 -26.18 -39.37 -25.87
N GLY A 210 -26.21 -38.21 -25.25
CA GLY A 210 -27.31 -37.75 -24.38
C GLY A 210 -27.81 -36.37 -24.79
N MET A 211 -28.82 -35.90 -24.07
CA MET A 211 -29.30 -34.50 -24.12
C MET A 211 -29.17 -33.85 -22.79
N ALA A 212 -28.48 -32.73 -22.74
CA ALA A 212 -28.27 -31.97 -21.49
C ALA A 212 -29.61 -31.47 -20.90
N LYS A 213 -29.94 -31.85 -19.68
CA LYS A 213 -31.14 -31.40 -18.98
C LYS A 213 -30.95 -30.03 -18.34
N THR A 214 -29.71 -29.65 -18.07
CA THR A 214 -29.33 -28.35 -17.47
C THR A 214 -28.17 -27.72 -18.25
N ALA A 215 -28.06 -26.42 -18.18
CA ALA A 215 -26.87 -25.74 -18.70
C ALA A 215 -25.68 -26.00 -17.77
N GLY A 216 -24.47 -26.03 -18.33
CA GLY A 216 -23.23 -26.24 -17.58
C GLY A 216 -22.05 -25.49 -18.17
N ARG A 217 -21.12 -25.12 -17.30
CA ARG A 217 -19.84 -24.51 -17.62
C ARG A 217 -18.76 -25.59 -17.62
N MET A 218 -17.57 -25.21 -18.04
CA MET A 218 -16.43 -26.11 -17.92
C MET A 218 -16.16 -26.45 -16.45
N GLY A 219 -16.12 -27.74 -16.12
CA GLY A 219 -15.93 -28.25 -14.77
C GLY A 219 -17.21 -28.47 -13.95
N ASP A 220 -18.38 -28.03 -14.45
CA ASP A 220 -19.65 -28.31 -13.80
C ASP A 220 -20.09 -29.76 -13.99
N THR A 221 -20.78 -30.29 -12.99
CA THR A 221 -21.52 -31.57 -13.14
C THR A 221 -22.93 -31.25 -13.59
N ILE A 222 -23.33 -31.78 -14.76
CA ILE A 222 -24.66 -31.60 -15.30
C ILE A 222 -25.41 -32.95 -15.38
N SER A 223 -26.75 -32.88 -15.35
CA SER A 223 -27.59 -34.05 -15.54
C SER A 223 -27.91 -34.21 -17.02
N ASP A 224 -27.95 -35.43 -17.47
CA ASP A 224 -28.35 -35.90 -18.79
C ASP A 224 -29.75 -36.57 -18.77
#